data_f955a807f863713833c1b881b9f70fa4
#
_entry.id   f955a807f863713833c1b881b9f70fa4
#
_cell.length_a   1.000
_cell.length_b   1.000
_cell.length_c   1.000
_cell.angle_alpha   90.00
_cell.angle_beta   90.00
_cell.angle_gamma   90.00
#
_symmetry.space_group_name_H-M   'P 1'
#
loop_
_entity.id
_entity.type
_entity.pdbx_description
1 polymer ?
#
loop_
_entity_poly.entity_id
_entity_poly.type
_entity_poly.pdbx_seq_one_letter_code
_entity_poly.pdbx_strand_id
1 'polypeptide(L)'
;LYPTLLVKGAPLAANPGDWVPYDTEIAANVVADLKEMVPPWVRIQRIQRDIPKHQIIAGVMNSNLRQYARRELKRRGKRCACINCREVWRARIDPADAELRTRSYEASGGTEHFVSFEAGRKLLAYMRLRDDEQATVRELKVTGQAARLGAEGSGVQHHGLGAQLMGIAEEMSNDFGRLRVTHGVGTLEYYRKLGYELDGSYVVKGL
;
A
#
# COMPACT_ATOMS: atom_id res chain seq x y z
N LEU A 1 -1.92 -9.53 -7.68
CA LEU A 1 -2.83 -10.54 -8.24
C LEU A 1 -2.70 -10.49 -9.76
N TYR A 2 -2.38 -11.62 -10.38
CA TYR A 2 -2.24 -11.68 -11.85
C TYR A 2 -2.93 -12.95 -12.35
N PRO A 3 -4.04 -12.85 -13.11
CA PRO A 3 -4.55 -14.01 -13.84
C PRO A 3 -3.51 -14.47 -14.84
N THR A 4 -3.34 -15.77 -14.97
CA THR A 4 -2.47 -16.34 -15.99
C THR A 4 -3.09 -16.19 -17.36
N LEU A 5 -2.30 -15.81 -18.35
CA LEU A 5 -2.71 -15.57 -19.72
C LEU A 5 -1.91 -16.46 -20.66
N LEU A 6 -2.52 -16.91 -21.74
CA LEU A 6 -1.77 -17.44 -22.91
C LEU A 6 -1.30 -16.28 -23.77
N VAL A 7 0.00 -16.14 -23.89
CA VAL A 7 0.64 -15.05 -24.64
C VAL A 7 1.49 -15.63 -25.75
N LYS A 8 1.47 -15.01 -26.94
CA LYS A 8 2.26 -15.43 -28.09
C LYS A 8 3.74 -15.53 -27.71
N GLY A 9 4.37 -16.64 -28.07
CA GLY A 9 5.78 -16.92 -27.81
C GLY A 9 6.12 -17.38 -26.38
N ALA A 10 5.15 -17.44 -25.46
CA ALA A 10 5.37 -18.00 -24.14
C ALA A 10 5.36 -19.54 -24.17
N PRO A 11 6.21 -20.23 -23.35
CA PRO A 11 6.24 -21.70 -23.32
C PRO A 11 4.87 -22.34 -23.05
N LEU A 12 4.05 -21.74 -22.17
CA LEU A 12 2.69 -22.20 -21.87
C LEU A 12 1.78 -22.16 -23.11
N ALA A 13 1.98 -21.22 -24.03
CA ALA A 13 1.19 -21.13 -25.26
C ALA A 13 1.57 -22.20 -26.29
N ALA A 14 2.81 -22.71 -26.24
CA ALA A 14 3.27 -23.80 -27.10
C ALA A 14 2.75 -25.17 -26.63
N ASN A 15 2.57 -25.35 -25.31
CA ASN A 15 2.06 -26.61 -24.73
C ASN A 15 1.18 -26.31 -23.50
N PRO A 16 -0.09 -25.91 -23.70
CA PRO A 16 -0.99 -25.56 -22.60
C PRO A 16 -1.50 -26.78 -21.82
N GLY A 17 -1.38 -28.01 -22.36
CA GLY A 17 -2.03 -29.20 -21.81
C GLY A 17 -3.55 -28.97 -21.68
N ASP A 18 -4.12 -29.46 -20.57
CA ASP A 18 -5.55 -29.30 -20.25
C ASP A 18 -5.86 -27.97 -19.55
N TRP A 19 -4.88 -27.08 -19.41
CA TRP A 19 -5.09 -25.80 -18.72
C TRP A 19 -5.92 -24.83 -19.56
N VAL A 20 -7.02 -24.33 -18.96
CA VAL A 20 -7.92 -23.36 -19.55
C VAL A 20 -7.83 -22.04 -18.77
N PRO A 21 -7.54 -20.91 -19.44
CA PRO A 21 -7.48 -19.62 -18.76
C PRO A 21 -8.89 -19.16 -18.36
N TYR A 22 -8.96 -18.44 -17.23
CA TYR A 22 -10.21 -17.77 -16.85
C TYR A 22 -10.58 -16.70 -17.86
N ASP A 23 -11.86 -16.59 -18.16
CA ASP A 23 -12.42 -15.43 -18.83
C ASP A 23 -12.45 -14.19 -17.92
N THR A 24 -12.90 -13.05 -18.46
CA THR A 24 -12.92 -11.80 -17.70
C THR A 24 -13.92 -11.85 -16.53
N GLU A 25 -15.04 -12.54 -16.67
CA GLU A 25 -16.08 -12.58 -15.65
C GLU A 25 -15.66 -13.45 -14.48
N ILE A 26 -15.18 -14.66 -14.75
CA ILE A 26 -14.63 -15.56 -13.71
C ILE A 26 -13.47 -14.90 -12.98
N ALA A 27 -12.52 -14.32 -13.74
CA ALA A 27 -11.38 -13.62 -13.14
C ALA A 27 -11.80 -12.41 -12.29
N ALA A 28 -12.83 -11.67 -12.69
CA ALA A 28 -13.36 -10.55 -11.93
C ALA A 28 -14.01 -11.01 -10.60
N ASN A 29 -14.75 -12.13 -10.63
CA ASN A 29 -15.33 -12.72 -9.43
C ASN A 29 -14.27 -13.20 -8.45
N VAL A 30 -13.27 -13.96 -8.89
CA VAL A 30 -12.15 -14.42 -8.07
C VAL A 30 -11.38 -13.23 -7.47
N VAL A 31 -11.12 -12.19 -8.27
CA VAL A 31 -10.47 -10.98 -7.77
C VAL A 31 -11.35 -10.23 -6.77
N ALA A 32 -12.66 -10.23 -6.93
CA ALA A 32 -13.59 -9.64 -5.97
C ALA A 32 -13.56 -10.40 -4.63
N ASP A 33 -13.59 -11.74 -4.66
CA ASP A 33 -13.48 -12.59 -3.47
C ASP A 33 -12.18 -12.30 -2.71
N LEU A 34 -11.05 -12.32 -3.39
CA LEU A 34 -9.75 -12.01 -2.80
C LEU A 34 -9.72 -10.59 -2.21
N LYS A 35 -10.32 -9.61 -2.88
CA LYS A 35 -10.35 -8.21 -2.41
C LYS A 35 -11.29 -8.00 -1.22
N GLU A 36 -12.27 -8.82 -1.03
CA GLU A 36 -13.15 -8.81 0.14
C GLU A 36 -12.39 -9.28 1.39
N MET A 37 -11.50 -10.26 1.23
CA MET A 37 -10.73 -10.88 2.32
C MET A 37 -9.45 -10.10 2.70
N VAL A 38 -9.01 -9.16 1.85
CA VAL A 38 -7.72 -8.47 2.03
C VAL A 38 -7.74 -7.56 3.26
N PRO A 39 -6.81 -7.76 4.22
CA PRO A 39 -6.66 -6.90 5.39
C PRO A 39 -6.32 -5.45 5.04
N PRO A 40 -6.63 -4.50 5.94
CA PRO A 40 -6.44 -3.07 5.69
C PRO A 40 -4.99 -2.63 5.54
N TRP A 41 -4.04 -3.39 6.04
CA TRP A 41 -2.60 -3.13 5.89
C TRP A 41 -1.99 -3.68 4.61
N VAL A 42 -2.73 -4.42 3.79
CA VAL A 42 -2.23 -4.95 2.52
C VAL A 42 -2.44 -3.94 1.39
N ARG A 43 -1.44 -3.78 0.54
CA ARG A 43 -1.52 -2.97 -0.68
C ARG A 43 -1.67 -3.85 -1.91
N ILE A 44 -2.80 -3.78 -2.60
CA ILE A 44 -2.97 -4.39 -3.92
C ILE A 44 -2.57 -3.37 -4.99
N GLN A 45 -1.34 -3.44 -5.48
CA GLN A 45 -0.83 -2.51 -6.49
C GLN A 45 -1.39 -2.81 -7.88
N ARG A 46 -1.27 -4.06 -8.34
CA ARG A 46 -1.70 -4.50 -9.66
C ARG A 46 -2.58 -5.74 -9.58
N ILE A 47 -3.54 -5.83 -10.49
CA ILE A 47 -4.46 -6.97 -10.64
C ILE A 47 -4.22 -7.66 -11.98
N GLN A 48 -3.50 -7.03 -12.90
CA GLN A 48 -3.24 -7.51 -14.24
C GLN A 48 -1.89 -6.99 -14.72
N ARG A 49 -1.22 -7.76 -15.59
CA ARG A 49 -0.04 -7.31 -16.33
C ARG A 49 -0.47 -6.42 -17.49
N ASP A 50 0.36 -5.46 -17.84
CA ASP A 50 0.17 -4.59 -19.01
C ASP A 50 0.69 -5.30 -20.26
N ILE A 51 -0.08 -6.29 -20.76
CA ILE A 51 0.23 -7.03 -21.97
C ILE A 51 -0.66 -6.50 -23.10
N PRO A 52 -0.09 -6.12 -24.26
CA PRO A 52 -0.87 -5.68 -25.41
C PRO A 52 -1.88 -6.75 -25.86
N LYS A 53 -3.12 -6.35 -26.10
CA LYS A 53 -4.21 -7.28 -26.46
C LYS A 53 -3.88 -8.20 -27.63
N HIS A 54 -3.15 -7.72 -28.64
CA HIS A 54 -2.76 -8.50 -29.83
C HIS A 54 -1.75 -9.64 -29.53
N GLN A 55 -1.12 -9.62 -28.35
CA GLN A 55 -0.23 -10.67 -27.89
C GLN A 55 -0.96 -11.74 -27.06
N ILE A 56 -2.15 -11.46 -26.57
CA ILE A 56 -2.93 -12.40 -25.76
C ILE A 56 -3.69 -13.35 -26.68
N ILE A 57 -3.47 -14.65 -26.54
CA ILE A 57 -4.15 -15.72 -27.27
C ILE A 57 -5.46 -16.07 -26.55
N ALA A 58 -5.41 -16.22 -25.22
CA ALA A 58 -6.57 -16.56 -24.41
C ALA A 58 -6.40 -16.07 -22.96
N GLY A 59 -7.53 -15.87 -22.28
CA GLY A 59 -7.63 -15.37 -20.91
C GLY A 59 -8.25 -13.97 -20.85
N VAL A 60 -7.93 -13.22 -19.80
CA VAL A 60 -8.48 -11.87 -19.59
C VAL A 60 -7.92 -10.89 -20.61
N MET A 61 -8.70 -10.59 -21.64
CA MET A 61 -8.29 -9.68 -22.72
C MET A 61 -8.49 -8.18 -22.39
N ASN A 62 -9.28 -7.88 -21.37
CA ASN A 62 -9.59 -6.50 -21.00
C ASN A 62 -8.58 -5.97 -19.99
N SER A 63 -7.92 -4.86 -20.30
CA SER A 63 -6.91 -4.22 -19.42
C SER A 63 -7.48 -3.61 -18.13
N ASN A 64 -8.80 -3.58 -17.97
CA ASN A 64 -9.49 -2.93 -16.87
C ASN A 64 -10.14 -3.91 -15.86
N LEU A 65 -9.56 -5.10 -15.65
CA LEU A 65 -10.06 -6.14 -14.73
C LEU A 65 -10.36 -5.59 -13.32
N ARG A 66 -9.57 -4.61 -12.83
CA ARG A 66 -9.83 -3.91 -11.56
C ARG A 66 -11.21 -3.26 -11.52
N GLN A 67 -11.69 -2.71 -12.64
CA GLN A 67 -12.99 -2.07 -12.70
C GLN A 67 -14.13 -3.10 -12.67
N TYR A 68 -13.93 -4.26 -13.33
CA TYR A 68 -14.88 -5.37 -13.26
C TYR A 68 -15.00 -5.91 -11.85
N ALA A 69 -13.89 -6.22 -11.18
CA ALA A 69 -13.89 -6.66 -9.79
C ALA A 69 -14.51 -5.61 -8.82
N ARG A 70 -14.33 -4.31 -9.09
CA ARG A 70 -14.97 -3.23 -8.32
C ARG A 70 -16.49 -3.21 -8.49
N ARG A 71 -16.97 -3.40 -9.71
CA ARG A 71 -18.42 -3.48 -9.98
C ARG A 71 -19.03 -4.68 -9.28
N GLU A 72 -18.34 -5.81 -9.32
CA GLU A 72 -18.78 -7.03 -8.66
C GLU A 72 -18.86 -6.85 -7.15
N LEU A 73 -17.83 -6.30 -6.48
CA LEU A 73 -17.88 -5.95 -5.07
C LEU A 73 -19.07 -5.03 -4.73
N LYS A 74 -19.31 -4.01 -5.58
CA LYS A 74 -20.44 -3.10 -5.39
C LYS A 74 -21.78 -3.83 -5.49
N ARG A 75 -21.94 -4.75 -6.47
CA ARG A 75 -23.14 -5.58 -6.65
C ARG A 75 -23.43 -6.44 -5.40
N ARG A 76 -22.37 -6.94 -4.76
CA ARG A 76 -22.45 -7.74 -3.51
C ARG A 76 -22.65 -6.87 -2.25
N GLY A 77 -22.71 -5.56 -2.34
CA GLY A 77 -22.75 -4.66 -1.19
C GLY A 77 -21.42 -4.63 -0.41
N LYS A 78 -20.33 -5.13 -0.99
CA LYS A 78 -19.01 -5.29 -0.36
C LYS A 78 -18.02 -4.25 -0.85
N ARG A 79 -16.92 -4.09 -0.10
CA ARG A 79 -15.86 -3.12 -0.41
C ARG A 79 -14.50 -3.67 -0.01
N CYS A 80 -13.49 -3.41 -0.82
CA CYS A 80 -12.11 -3.75 -0.50
C CYS A 80 -11.53 -2.80 0.56
N ALA A 81 -10.83 -3.37 1.55
CA ALA A 81 -10.15 -2.63 2.61
C ALA A 81 -8.68 -2.31 2.32
N CYS A 82 -8.11 -2.77 1.19
CA CYS A 82 -6.69 -2.58 0.91
C CYS A 82 -6.29 -1.09 0.84
N ILE A 83 -5.02 -0.80 1.13
CA ILE A 83 -4.44 0.55 1.13
C ILE A 83 -4.82 1.32 -0.14
N ASN A 84 -4.54 0.75 -1.32
CA ASN A 84 -4.81 1.43 -2.60
C ASN A 84 -6.29 1.81 -2.83
N CYS A 85 -7.25 1.07 -2.24
CA CYS A 85 -8.67 1.40 -2.33
C CYS A 85 -9.11 2.50 -1.35
N ARG A 86 -8.32 2.75 -0.32
CA ARG A 86 -8.61 3.70 0.75
C ARG A 86 -7.83 5.01 0.65
N GLU A 87 -6.71 5.03 -0.07
CA GLU A 87 -5.91 6.25 -0.26
C GLU A 87 -6.74 7.44 -0.73
N VAL A 88 -6.38 8.62 -0.22
CA VAL A 88 -6.94 9.89 -0.65
C VAL A 88 -6.24 10.31 -1.94
N TRP A 89 -6.92 10.23 -3.07
CA TRP A 89 -6.36 10.63 -4.37
C TRP A 89 -6.60 12.12 -4.64
N ARG A 90 -7.86 12.50 -4.81
CA ARG A 90 -8.31 13.88 -5.13
C ARG A 90 -9.45 14.35 -4.21
N ALA A 91 -9.84 13.52 -3.23
CA ALA A 91 -10.88 13.92 -2.30
C ALA A 91 -10.33 15.00 -1.35
N ARG A 92 -11.11 16.04 -1.14
CA ARG A 92 -10.83 17.01 -0.10
C ARG A 92 -11.34 16.43 1.21
N ILE A 93 -10.42 16.18 2.14
CA ILE A 93 -10.70 15.66 3.47
C ILE A 93 -9.95 16.58 4.42
N ASP A 94 -10.64 17.03 5.45
CA ASP A 94 -10.01 17.79 6.52
C ASP A 94 -9.14 16.83 7.34
N PRO A 95 -7.84 17.09 7.48
CA PRO A 95 -6.98 16.30 8.35
C PRO A 95 -7.40 16.29 9.82
N ALA A 96 -8.18 17.30 10.27
CA ALA A 96 -8.75 17.32 11.61
C ALA A 96 -9.78 16.21 11.87
N ASP A 97 -10.38 15.65 10.82
CA ASP A 97 -11.29 14.50 10.90
C ASP A 97 -10.55 13.16 11.03
N ALA A 98 -9.21 13.17 11.04
CA ALA A 98 -8.42 11.95 11.03
C ALA A 98 -8.30 11.35 12.45
N GLU A 99 -8.66 10.07 12.55
CA GLU A 99 -8.47 9.26 13.74
C GLU A 99 -7.20 8.42 13.61
N LEU A 100 -6.43 8.33 14.68
CA LEU A 100 -5.30 7.41 14.78
C LEU A 100 -5.81 5.98 14.97
N ARG A 101 -5.28 5.04 14.18
CA ARG A 101 -5.59 3.61 14.28
C ARG A 101 -4.31 2.79 14.21
N THR A 102 -4.17 1.86 15.15
CA THR A 102 -3.08 0.88 15.18
C THR A 102 -3.63 -0.53 15.01
N ARG A 103 -2.96 -1.31 14.15
CA ARG A 103 -3.25 -2.73 13.94
C ARG A 103 -1.94 -3.49 13.95
N SER A 104 -1.83 -4.44 14.86
CA SER A 104 -0.64 -5.27 15.01
C SER A 104 -0.92 -6.68 14.52
N TYR A 105 0.07 -7.31 13.90
CA TYR A 105 -0.02 -8.68 13.41
C TYR A 105 1.37 -9.32 13.33
N GLU A 106 1.42 -10.64 13.51
CA GLU A 106 2.65 -11.41 13.39
C GLU A 106 3.02 -11.65 11.91
N ALA A 107 4.28 -11.42 11.57
CA ALA A 107 4.80 -11.68 10.24
C ALA A 107 6.29 -11.99 10.27
N SER A 108 6.69 -13.10 9.67
CA SER A 108 8.11 -13.49 9.49
C SER A 108 8.96 -13.40 10.77
N GLY A 109 8.43 -13.89 11.89
CA GLY A 109 9.13 -13.95 13.16
C GLY A 109 9.26 -12.64 13.93
N GLY A 110 8.44 -11.64 13.61
CA GLY A 110 8.35 -10.38 14.35
C GLY A 110 6.96 -9.80 14.29
N THR A 111 6.70 -8.76 15.06
CA THR A 111 5.42 -8.05 15.07
C THR A 111 5.47 -6.86 14.12
N GLU A 112 4.49 -6.76 13.25
CA GLU A 112 4.27 -5.60 12.38
C GLU A 112 3.13 -4.74 12.94
N HIS A 113 3.37 -3.46 13.06
CA HIS A 113 2.38 -2.46 13.44
C HIS A 113 2.05 -1.59 12.24
N PHE A 114 0.80 -1.64 11.80
CA PHE A 114 0.25 -0.74 10.82
C PHE A 114 -0.44 0.41 11.52
N VAL A 115 0.24 1.53 11.65
CA VAL A 115 -0.26 2.75 12.29
C VAL A 115 -0.72 3.71 11.21
N SER A 116 -1.92 4.24 11.34
CA SER A 116 -2.54 5.04 10.29
C SER A 116 -3.44 6.14 10.81
N PHE A 117 -3.48 7.26 10.10
CA PHE A 117 -4.50 8.28 10.23
C PHE A 117 -5.60 8.03 9.18
N GLU A 118 -6.83 7.82 9.66
CA GLU A 118 -7.97 7.45 8.84
C GLU A 118 -9.17 8.39 9.12
N ALA A 119 -9.78 8.96 8.07
CA ALA A 119 -11.05 9.67 8.16
C ALA A 119 -12.15 8.82 7.54
N GLY A 120 -13.02 8.24 8.37
CA GLY A 120 -13.99 7.24 7.97
C GLY A 120 -13.30 6.05 7.29
N ARG A 121 -13.49 5.90 5.98
CA ARG A 121 -12.82 4.83 5.20
C ARG A 121 -11.58 5.30 4.43
N LYS A 122 -11.22 6.56 4.54
CA LYS A 122 -10.09 7.13 3.80
C LYS A 122 -8.82 7.08 4.63
N LEU A 123 -7.75 6.66 3.98
CA LEU A 123 -6.41 6.54 4.55
C LEU A 123 -5.64 7.80 4.17
N LEU A 124 -5.32 8.64 5.17
CA LEU A 124 -4.62 9.90 4.98
C LEU A 124 -3.11 9.74 5.05
N ALA A 125 -2.66 9.00 6.07
CA ALA A 125 -1.26 8.67 6.26
C ALA A 125 -1.13 7.31 6.95
N TYR A 126 0.01 6.65 6.78
CA TYR A 126 0.33 5.43 7.51
C TYR A 126 1.83 5.20 7.60
N MET A 127 2.20 4.41 8.59
CA MET A 127 3.51 3.80 8.69
C MET A 127 3.40 2.30 8.95
N ARG A 128 4.50 1.59 8.66
CA ARG A 128 4.73 0.20 9.07
C ARG A 128 5.94 0.20 9.98
N LEU A 129 5.71 -0.09 11.23
CA LEU A 129 6.76 -0.32 12.21
C LEU A 129 6.88 -1.83 12.41
N ARG A 130 8.08 -2.36 12.36
CA ARG A 130 8.37 -3.75 12.66
C ARG A 130 9.21 -3.82 13.91
N ASP A 131 8.76 -4.68 14.82
CA ASP A 131 9.46 -5.06 16.02
C ASP A 131 9.93 -6.50 15.91
N ASP A 132 11.24 -6.68 15.90
CA ASP A 132 11.91 -7.98 16.04
C ASP A 132 13.13 -7.78 16.96
N GLU A 133 14.34 -8.03 16.51
CA GLU A 133 15.57 -7.69 17.28
C GLU A 133 15.83 -6.17 17.34
N GLN A 134 15.19 -5.40 16.47
CA GLN A 134 15.31 -3.95 16.33
C GLN A 134 13.99 -3.33 15.89
N ALA A 135 13.67 -2.15 16.40
CA ALA A 135 12.55 -1.38 15.89
C ALA A 135 12.89 -0.72 14.54
N THR A 136 12.08 -0.99 13.51
CA THR A 136 12.32 -0.48 12.15
C THR A 136 11.05 0.06 11.50
N VAL A 137 11.02 1.34 11.17
CA VAL A 137 10.00 1.89 10.26
C VAL A 137 10.35 1.48 8.83
N ARG A 138 9.55 0.60 8.25
CA ARG A 138 9.75 0.02 6.92
C ARG A 138 9.07 0.81 5.81
N GLU A 139 8.03 1.52 6.13
CA GLU A 139 7.29 2.38 5.21
C GLU A 139 6.65 3.54 5.98
N LEU A 140 6.81 4.76 5.49
CA LEU A 140 6.09 5.94 5.93
C LEU A 140 5.49 6.61 4.70
N LYS A 141 4.19 6.86 4.71
CA LYS A 141 3.51 7.48 3.57
C LYS A 141 2.36 8.38 3.99
N VAL A 142 2.37 9.60 3.48
CA VAL A 142 1.21 10.49 3.46
C VAL A 142 0.57 10.41 2.08
N THR A 143 -0.75 10.16 2.02
CA THR A 143 -1.49 9.99 0.77
C THR A 143 -2.02 11.33 0.25
N GLY A 144 -2.49 11.37 -0.99
CA GLY A 144 -3.00 12.58 -1.63
C GLY A 144 -2.13 13.06 -2.78
N GLN A 145 -2.48 14.21 -3.36
CA GLN A 145 -1.66 14.83 -4.39
C GLN A 145 -0.38 15.40 -3.76
N ALA A 146 0.77 15.08 -4.35
CA ALA A 146 2.02 15.69 -3.97
C ALA A 146 1.93 17.22 -4.20
N ALA A 147 2.12 18.01 -3.16
CA ALA A 147 2.29 19.43 -3.32
C ALA A 147 3.65 19.72 -3.96
N ARG A 148 3.74 20.81 -4.74
CA ARG A 148 5.03 21.28 -5.23
C ARG A 148 5.88 21.69 -4.03
N LEU A 149 7.18 21.41 -4.09
CA LEU A 149 8.14 21.88 -3.08
C LEU A 149 8.00 23.41 -2.91
N GLY A 150 7.72 23.87 -1.69
CA GLY A 150 7.56 25.28 -1.36
C GLY A 150 6.17 25.88 -1.59
N ALA A 151 5.17 25.11 -2.02
CA ALA A 151 3.79 25.58 -2.11
C ALA A 151 3.01 25.21 -0.85
N GLU A 152 2.21 26.15 -0.32
CA GLU A 152 1.20 25.85 0.70
C GLU A 152 0.17 24.88 0.07
N GLY A 153 0.17 23.63 0.52
CA GLY A 153 -0.70 22.61 -0.04
C GLY A 153 -2.11 22.70 0.51
N SER A 154 -3.09 22.72 -0.36
CA SER A 154 -4.53 22.65 -0.01
C SER A 154 -5.01 21.21 0.24
N GLY A 155 -4.13 20.27 0.61
CA GLY A 155 -4.44 18.84 0.74
C GLY A 155 -3.88 18.22 2.03
N VAL A 156 -4.09 16.93 2.22
CA VAL A 156 -3.62 16.13 3.38
C VAL A 156 -2.10 16.20 3.58
N GLN A 157 -1.34 16.50 2.55
CA GLN A 157 0.11 16.72 2.63
C GLN A 157 0.38 18.10 3.25
N HIS A 158 1.42 18.20 4.09
CA HIS A 158 1.86 19.38 4.86
C HIS A 158 1.14 19.68 6.17
N HIS A 159 0.22 18.83 6.64
CA HIS A 159 -0.38 18.94 7.98
C HIS A 159 0.42 18.20 9.07
N GLY A 160 1.68 17.86 8.80
CA GLY A 160 2.55 17.25 9.81
C GLY A 160 2.25 15.77 10.12
N LEU A 161 1.31 15.11 9.44
CA LEU A 161 0.92 13.72 9.71
C LEU A 161 2.10 12.74 9.65
N GLY A 162 3.06 12.98 8.76
CA GLY A 162 4.28 12.16 8.68
C GLY A 162 5.15 12.31 9.93
N ALA A 163 5.33 13.53 10.44
CA ALA A 163 6.09 13.79 11.66
C ALA A 163 5.38 13.22 12.90
N GLN A 164 4.03 13.33 12.96
CA GLN A 164 3.25 12.73 14.03
C GLN A 164 3.40 11.20 14.04
N LEU A 165 3.34 10.53 12.88
CA LEU A 165 3.58 9.09 12.79
C LEU A 165 5.01 8.72 13.24
N MET A 166 6.01 9.55 12.93
CA MET A 166 7.38 9.31 13.41
C MET A 166 7.49 9.46 14.92
N GLY A 167 6.84 10.46 15.53
CA GLY A 167 6.77 10.59 16.99
C GLY A 167 6.13 9.37 17.65
N ILE A 168 5.03 8.87 17.09
CA ILE A 168 4.37 7.64 17.55
C ILE A 168 5.32 6.43 17.42
N ALA A 169 6.08 6.34 16.30
CA ALA A 169 7.06 5.27 16.14
C ALA A 169 8.15 5.34 17.21
N GLU A 170 8.63 6.53 17.54
CA GLU A 170 9.62 6.75 18.60
C GLU A 170 9.08 6.29 19.97
N GLU A 171 7.86 6.70 20.32
CA GLU A 171 7.17 6.27 21.55
C GLU A 171 6.99 4.75 21.62
N MET A 172 6.54 4.12 20.55
CA MET A 172 6.33 2.66 20.46
C MET A 172 7.65 1.88 20.53
N SER A 173 8.78 2.50 20.19
CA SER A 173 10.09 1.86 20.08
C SER A 173 11.02 2.20 21.26
N ASN A 174 10.53 2.85 22.29
CA ASN A 174 11.34 3.34 23.41
C ASN A 174 12.17 2.23 24.10
N ASP A 175 11.57 1.05 24.24
CA ASP A 175 12.23 -0.12 24.88
C ASP A 175 13.42 -0.65 24.07
N PHE A 176 13.50 -0.32 22.78
CA PHE A 176 14.64 -0.69 21.93
C PHE A 176 15.82 0.29 22.04
N GLY A 177 15.63 1.47 22.65
CA GLY A 177 16.63 2.53 22.81
C GLY A 177 17.10 3.15 21.48
N ARG A 178 16.62 2.64 20.34
CA ARG A 178 17.00 3.09 19.01
C ARG A 178 15.92 2.75 17.98
N LEU A 179 15.59 3.72 17.13
CA LEU A 179 14.68 3.52 15.98
C LEU A 179 15.43 3.66 14.66
N ARG A 180 15.23 2.69 13.79
CA ARG A 180 15.76 2.63 12.43
C ARG A 180 14.66 2.88 11.41
N VAL A 181 14.98 3.58 10.31
CA VAL A 181 14.02 3.86 9.23
C VAL A 181 14.61 3.49 7.88
N THR A 182 13.86 2.71 7.11
CA THR A 182 14.15 2.48 5.68
C THR A 182 13.74 3.71 4.90
N HIS A 183 14.66 4.37 4.23
CA HIS A 183 14.41 5.62 3.52
C HIS A 183 14.82 5.58 2.05
N GLY A 184 14.22 6.46 1.24
CA GLY A 184 14.69 6.74 -0.12
C GLY A 184 15.65 7.93 -0.12
N VAL A 185 16.56 7.98 -1.11
CA VAL A 185 17.58 9.05 -1.23
C VAL A 185 16.98 10.46 -1.12
N GLY A 186 15.82 10.69 -1.74
CA GLY A 186 15.15 12.00 -1.73
C GLY A 186 14.51 12.40 -0.40
N THR A 187 14.48 11.51 0.61
CA THR A 187 13.84 11.78 1.91
C THR A 187 14.83 11.96 3.06
N LEU A 188 16.12 11.88 2.80
CA LEU A 188 17.16 11.99 3.82
C LEU A 188 17.07 13.29 4.63
N GLU A 189 16.90 14.43 3.95
CA GLU A 189 16.79 15.74 4.62
C GLU A 189 15.52 15.87 5.48
N TYR A 190 14.46 15.18 5.13
CA TYR A 190 13.25 15.11 5.95
C TYR A 190 13.57 14.45 7.29
N TYR A 191 14.24 13.30 7.29
CA TYR A 191 14.58 12.58 8.50
C TYR A 191 15.66 13.31 9.33
N ARG A 192 16.61 13.97 8.68
CA ARG A 192 17.60 14.83 9.39
C ARG A 192 16.93 15.94 10.21
N LYS A 193 15.89 16.57 9.67
CA LYS A 193 15.10 17.58 10.40
C LYS A 193 14.36 17.01 11.61
N LEU A 194 14.11 15.69 11.65
CA LEU A 194 13.52 14.99 12.78
C LEU A 194 14.58 14.45 13.76
N GLY A 195 15.86 14.74 13.54
CA GLY A 195 16.96 14.33 14.42
C GLY A 195 17.52 12.94 14.10
N TYR A 196 17.25 12.40 12.91
CA TYR A 196 17.84 11.13 12.47
C TYR A 196 19.18 11.34 11.76
N GLU A 197 20.09 10.41 11.94
CA GLU A 197 21.40 10.39 11.30
C GLU A 197 21.50 9.20 10.35
N LEU A 198 22.35 9.33 9.33
CA LEU A 198 22.59 8.26 8.35
C LEU A 198 23.46 7.17 8.96
N ASP A 199 23.02 5.92 8.89
CA ASP A 199 23.78 4.73 9.29
C ASP A 199 23.63 3.63 8.23
N GLY A 200 24.63 3.53 7.35
CA GLY A 200 24.60 2.62 6.20
C GLY A 200 23.45 2.94 5.23
N SER A 201 22.53 1.99 5.06
CA SER A 201 21.35 2.13 4.20
C SER A 201 20.10 2.64 4.94
N TYR A 202 20.22 2.99 6.20
CA TYR A 202 19.13 3.44 7.06
C TYR A 202 19.41 4.84 7.60
N VAL A 203 18.37 5.48 8.11
CA VAL A 203 18.54 6.57 9.07
C VAL A 203 18.11 6.09 10.44
N VAL A 204 18.78 6.58 11.47
CA VAL A 204 18.64 6.09 12.84
C VAL A 204 18.54 7.25 13.81
N LYS A 205 17.86 7.02 14.94
CA LYS A 205 17.78 7.94 16.07
C LYS A 205 17.84 7.16 17.37
N GLY A 206 18.65 7.61 18.33
CA GLY A 206 18.58 7.17 19.72
C GLY A 206 17.31 7.68 20.38
N LEU A 207 16.67 6.87 21.20
CA LEU A 207 15.41 7.16 21.91
C LEU A 207 15.67 7.35 23.40
#